data_3b8536faa6fd0f6ca991d3c7b69b9b3a
#
_entry.id   3b8536faa6fd0f6ca991d3c7b69b9b3a
#
_cell.length_a   1.000
_cell.length_b   1.000
_cell.length_c   1.000
_cell.angle_alpha   90.00
_cell.angle_beta   90.00
_cell.angle_gamma   90.00
#
_symmetry.space_group_name_H-M   'P 1'
#
loop_
_entity.id
_entity.type
_entity.pdbx_description
1 polymer ?
#
loop_
_entity_poly.entity_id
_entity_poly.type
_entity_poly.pdbx_seq_one_letter_code
_entity_poly.pdbx_strand_id
1 'polypeptide(L)'
;MLLAQGTQLNNIGRHTDAVPVLSKAIAASPQAVEPHCELAYALLNLRRPVDALKEAEVAASLDPHYERPHRLRSIILDRLGRPKDSLVAAEAAVRLAPALPSGLYTLGSAQLRVKRTNDAEATAQNLLRTAPDWALSHLLCGQVAIRRKQWTRAEEANRRALQIEPTNHIALNNLGVALQGQGRTKEALEIYQGAARLDPDDPLPKANMVRMVQPITGAGVAWNIFRVVIAPWAIPIVLIQMAIQYRRSQQRRAQLRPGARMYYDRELSGNFLHLPRLLAAAFVFVVGYLAIALAQARGWPYVSTGIPVLGLFLFCLVIAISSTLQRLPAAIGRRWRALRPSR
;
A
#
# COMPACT_ATOMS: atom_id res chain seq x y z
N MET A 1 -18.69 -0.26 -36.49
CA MET A 1 -17.34 0.28 -36.83
C MET A 1 -16.74 1.08 -35.66
N LEU A 2 -17.39 2.11 -35.15
CA LEU A 2 -16.87 2.95 -34.03
C LEU A 2 -16.57 2.14 -32.75
N LEU A 3 -17.45 1.22 -32.32
CA LEU A 3 -17.22 0.38 -31.17
C LEU A 3 -15.94 -0.44 -31.33
N ALA A 4 -15.77 -1.14 -32.45
CA ALA A 4 -14.57 -1.95 -32.70
C ALA A 4 -13.28 -1.10 -32.67
N GLN A 5 -13.31 0.11 -33.21
CA GLN A 5 -12.19 1.05 -33.14
C GLN A 5 -11.90 1.48 -31.70
N GLY A 6 -12.94 1.80 -30.93
CA GLY A 6 -12.79 2.15 -29.51
C GLY A 6 -12.22 1.03 -28.67
N THR A 7 -12.72 -0.21 -28.85
CA THR A 7 -12.21 -1.41 -28.19
C THR A 7 -10.75 -1.68 -28.57
N GLN A 8 -10.38 -1.51 -29.84
CA GLN A 8 -9.01 -1.68 -30.29
C GLN A 8 -8.07 -0.65 -29.61
N LEU A 9 -8.50 0.62 -29.52
CA LEU A 9 -7.74 1.66 -28.83
C LEU A 9 -7.56 1.33 -27.34
N ASN A 10 -8.60 0.81 -26.69
CA ASN A 10 -8.51 0.34 -25.30
C ASN A 10 -7.48 -0.80 -25.15
N ASN A 11 -7.50 -1.78 -26.05
CA ASN A 11 -6.62 -2.95 -25.99
C ASN A 11 -5.14 -2.59 -26.16
N ILE A 12 -4.84 -1.54 -26.92
CA ILE A 12 -3.45 -1.03 -27.07
C ILE A 12 -3.09 0.06 -26.06
N GLY A 13 -3.94 0.30 -25.03
CA GLY A 13 -3.70 1.26 -23.96
C GLY A 13 -3.91 2.74 -24.34
N ARG A 14 -4.41 3.04 -25.55
CA ARG A 14 -4.71 4.42 -26.01
C ARG A 14 -6.07 4.90 -25.52
N HIS A 15 -6.26 4.86 -24.20
CA HIS A 15 -7.56 5.15 -23.56
C HIS A 15 -8.04 6.59 -23.82
N THR A 16 -7.12 7.56 -23.90
CA THR A 16 -7.47 8.97 -24.23
C THR A 16 -8.14 9.08 -25.59
N ASP A 17 -7.64 8.32 -26.58
CA ASP A 17 -8.16 8.33 -27.94
C ASP A 17 -9.45 7.50 -28.06
N ALA A 18 -9.60 6.47 -27.20
CA ALA A 18 -10.79 5.64 -27.15
C ALA A 18 -12.03 6.45 -26.70
N VAL A 19 -11.90 7.38 -25.75
CA VAL A 19 -13.03 8.15 -25.18
C VAL A 19 -13.86 8.86 -26.27
N PRO A 20 -13.31 9.71 -27.15
CA PRO A 20 -14.13 10.42 -28.15
C PRO A 20 -14.75 9.46 -29.18
N VAL A 21 -14.08 8.35 -29.50
CA VAL A 21 -14.60 7.35 -30.44
C VAL A 21 -15.79 6.60 -29.84
N LEU A 22 -15.67 6.19 -28.58
CA LEU A 22 -16.74 5.51 -27.84
C LEU A 22 -17.91 6.42 -27.54
N SER A 23 -17.67 7.70 -27.26
CA SER A 23 -18.75 8.70 -27.12
C SER A 23 -19.55 8.87 -28.41
N LYS A 24 -18.87 8.85 -29.57
CA LYS A 24 -19.58 8.84 -30.89
C LYS A 24 -20.36 7.52 -31.10
N ALA A 25 -19.82 6.38 -30.66
CA ALA A 25 -20.52 5.10 -30.73
C ALA A 25 -21.80 5.11 -29.89
N ILE A 26 -21.76 5.69 -28.68
CA ILE A 26 -22.92 5.88 -27.80
C ILE A 26 -23.94 6.82 -28.46
N ALA A 27 -23.50 7.95 -29.01
CA ALA A 27 -24.39 8.87 -29.70
C ALA A 27 -25.12 8.24 -30.89
N ALA A 28 -24.44 7.33 -31.60
CA ALA A 28 -25.03 6.59 -32.72
C ALA A 28 -26.00 5.46 -32.28
N SER A 29 -25.80 4.89 -31.10
CA SER A 29 -26.58 3.79 -30.56
C SER A 29 -26.69 3.89 -29.02
N PRO A 30 -27.54 4.80 -28.49
CA PRO A 30 -27.59 5.08 -27.05
C PRO A 30 -28.06 3.90 -26.18
N GLN A 31 -28.75 2.92 -26.78
CA GLN A 31 -29.24 1.74 -26.09
C GLN A 31 -28.26 0.55 -26.15
N ALA A 32 -27.09 0.73 -26.78
CA ALA A 32 -26.10 -0.32 -26.87
C ALA A 32 -25.25 -0.38 -25.58
N VAL A 33 -25.23 -1.53 -24.92
CA VAL A 33 -24.53 -1.73 -23.63
C VAL A 33 -23.01 -1.68 -23.77
N GLU A 34 -22.47 -2.31 -24.81
CA GLU A 34 -21.02 -2.48 -24.99
C GLU A 34 -20.23 -1.17 -25.11
N PRO A 35 -20.68 -0.14 -25.87
CA PRO A 35 -19.97 1.15 -25.90
C PRO A 35 -19.84 1.81 -24.52
N HIS A 36 -20.87 1.71 -23.66
CA HIS A 36 -20.83 2.19 -22.29
C HIS A 36 -19.82 1.40 -21.42
N CYS A 37 -19.78 0.07 -21.58
CA CYS A 37 -18.79 -0.77 -20.91
C CYS A 37 -17.34 -0.40 -21.31
N GLU A 38 -17.11 -0.24 -22.62
CA GLU A 38 -15.80 0.15 -23.14
C GLU A 38 -15.39 1.57 -22.69
N LEU A 39 -16.33 2.50 -22.66
CA LEU A 39 -16.08 3.86 -22.16
C LEU A 39 -15.80 3.85 -20.66
N ALA A 40 -16.55 3.08 -19.86
CA ALA A 40 -16.29 2.90 -18.44
C ALA A 40 -14.88 2.33 -18.20
N TYR A 41 -14.47 1.34 -18.99
CA TYR A 41 -13.12 0.77 -18.92
C TYR A 41 -12.03 1.81 -19.27
N ALA A 42 -12.21 2.58 -20.35
CA ALA A 42 -11.27 3.65 -20.74
C ALA A 42 -11.13 4.71 -19.63
N LEU A 43 -12.27 5.20 -19.09
CA LEU A 43 -12.29 6.20 -18.03
C LEU A 43 -11.64 5.72 -16.74
N LEU A 44 -11.83 4.44 -16.38
CA LEU A 44 -11.18 3.84 -15.22
C LEU A 44 -9.65 3.86 -15.35
N ASN A 45 -9.13 3.50 -16.53
CA ASN A 45 -7.69 3.53 -16.81
C ASN A 45 -7.13 4.96 -16.87
N LEU A 46 -7.93 5.93 -17.27
CA LEU A 46 -7.60 7.36 -17.21
C LEU A 46 -7.71 7.96 -15.79
N ARG A 47 -7.86 7.13 -14.76
CA ARG A 47 -8.02 7.55 -13.35
C ARG A 47 -9.23 8.47 -13.11
N ARG A 48 -10.30 8.26 -13.89
CA ARG A 48 -11.60 8.95 -13.76
C ARG A 48 -12.70 8.00 -13.26
N PRO A 49 -12.57 7.42 -12.05
CA PRO A 49 -13.45 6.33 -11.59
C PRO A 49 -14.89 6.82 -11.35
N VAL A 50 -15.11 8.11 -11.06
CA VAL A 50 -16.47 8.64 -10.87
C VAL A 50 -17.25 8.65 -12.20
N ASP A 51 -16.60 9.06 -13.28
CA ASP A 51 -17.23 9.08 -14.61
C ASP A 51 -17.38 7.64 -15.12
N ALA A 52 -16.38 6.78 -14.89
CA ALA A 52 -16.47 5.36 -15.21
C ALA A 52 -17.67 4.68 -14.53
N LEU A 53 -17.96 5.03 -13.26
CA LEU A 53 -19.10 4.46 -12.54
C LEU A 53 -20.43 4.83 -13.20
N LYS A 54 -20.60 6.07 -13.64
CA LYS A 54 -21.81 6.52 -14.34
C LYS A 54 -22.08 5.69 -15.59
N GLU A 55 -21.03 5.49 -16.41
CA GLU A 55 -21.15 4.71 -17.64
C GLU A 55 -21.46 3.23 -17.33
N ALA A 56 -20.83 2.64 -16.32
CA ALA A 56 -21.11 1.27 -15.92
C ALA A 56 -22.52 1.10 -15.31
N GLU A 57 -23.05 2.13 -14.64
CA GLU A 57 -24.43 2.14 -14.13
C GLU A 57 -25.45 2.26 -15.27
N VAL A 58 -25.19 3.11 -16.27
CA VAL A 58 -26.00 3.15 -17.50
C VAL A 58 -26.01 1.80 -18.19
N ALA A 59 -24.83 1.20 -18.41
CA ALA A 59 -24.72 -0.13 -19.01
C ALA A 59 -25.52 -1.19 -18.24
N ALA A 60 -25.46 -1.19 -16.90
CA ALA A 60 -26.23 -2.13 -16.08
C ALA A 60 -27.74 -1.86 -16.08
N SER A 61 -28.18 -0.63 -16.34
CA SER A 61 -29.60 -0.29 -16.48
C SER A 61 -30.15 -0.70 -17.84
N LEU A 62 -29.33 -0.65 -18.89
CA LEU A 62 -29.70 -1.05 -20.25
C LEU A 62 -29.86 -2.57 -20.38
N ASP A 63 -28.98 -3.36 -19.76
CA ASP A 63 -29.09 -4.81 -19.65
C ASP A 63 -28.70 -5.28 -18.25
N PRO A 64 -29.69 -5.45 -17.34
CA PRO A 64 -29.46 -5.96 -15.99
C PRO A 64 -29.02 -7.41 -15.93
N HIS A 65 -29.18 -8.20 -17.01
CA HIS A 65 -28.80 -9.61 -17.08
C HIS A 65 -27.43 -9.85 -17.71
N TYR A 66 -26.76 -8.81 -18.14
CA TYR A 66 -25.41 -8.89 -18.66
C TYR A 66 -24.38 -8.74 -17.54
N GLU A 67 -23.43 -9.68 -17.41
CA GLU A 67 -22.47 -9.73 -16.29
C GLU A 67 -21.46 -8.58 -16.30
N ARG A 68 -21.02 -8.17 -17.50
CA ARG A 68 -19.90 -7.26 -17.68
C ARG A 68 -20.07 -5.90 -17.00
N PRO A 69 -21.22 -5.21 -17.10
CA PRO A 69 -21.47 -3.97 -16.35
C PRO A 69 -21.32 -4.14 -14.84
N HIS A 70 -21.85 -5.23 -14.26
CA HIS A 70 -21.76 -5.50 -12.83
C HIS A 70 -20.32 -5.75 -12.40
N ARG A 71 -19.55 -6.48 -13.20
CA ARG A 71 -18.12 -6.72 -12.96
C ARG A 71 -17.31 -5.41 -13.04
N LEU A 72 -17.55 -4.56 -14.03
CA LEU A 72 -16.92 -3.24 -14.13
C LEU A 72 -17.28 -2.36 -12.93
N ARG A 73 -18.56 -2.31 -12.53
CA ARG A 73 -18.99 -1.59 -11.32
C ARG A 73 -18.22 -2.04 -10.09
N SER A 74 -18.01 -3.35 -9.92
CA SER A 74 -17.22 -3.89 -8.80
C SER A 74 -15.80 -3.33 -8.80
N ILE A 75 -15.09 -3.40 -9.93
CA ILE A 75 -13.71 -2.92 -10.07
C ILE A 75 -13.64 -1.40 -9.80
N ILE A 76 -14.59 -0.64 -10.34
CA ILE A 76 -14.65 0.82 -10.18
C ILE A 76 -14.93 1.21 -8.72
N LEU A 77 -15.88 0.52 -8.06
CA LEU A 77 -16.23 0.75 -6.67
C LEU A 77 -15.06 0.45 -5.72
N ASP A 78 -14.26 -0.58 -6.01
CA ASP A 78 -13.01 -0.84 -5.26
C ASP A 78 -12.02 0.32 -5.40
N ARG A 79 -11.85 0.86 -6.60
CA ARG A 79 -10.99 2.05 -6.86
C ARG A 79 -11.50 3.32 -6.16
N LEU A 80 -12.80 3.44 -5.96
CA LEU A 80 -13.44 4.52 -5.20
C LEU A 80 -13.38 4.31 -3.67
N GLY A 81 -12.80 3.20 -3.20
CA GLY A 81 -12.72 2.90 -1.75
C GLY A 81 -14.06 2.46 -1.15
N ARG A 82 -14.98 1.91 -1.97
CA ARG A 82 -16.28 1.38 -1.57
C ARG A 82 -16.32 -0.16 -1.62
N PRO A 83 -15.54 -0.86 -0.78
CA PRO A 83 -15.33 -2.31 -0.92
C PRO A 83 -16.59 -3.15 -0.64
N LYS A 84 -17.53 -2.66 0.18
CA LYS A 84 -18.81 -3.38 0.42
C LYS A 84 -19.69 -3.36 -0.82
N ASP A 85 -19.80 -2.20 -1.48
CA ASP A 85 -20.59 -2.07 -2.70
C ASP A 85 -19.93 -2.82 -3.87
N SER A 86 -18.58 -2.82 -3.92
CA SER A 86 -17.81 -3.64 -4.85
C SER A 86 -18.14 -5.13 -4.72
N LEU A 87 -18.22 -5.65 -3.48
CA LEU A 87 -18.60 -7.04 -3.25
C LEU A 87 -19.99 -7.36 -3.77
N VAL A 88 -20.99 -6.51 -3.50
CA VAL A 88 -22.36 -6.69 -3.99
C VAL A 88 -22.40 -6.74 -5.52
N ALA A 89 -21.67 -5.86 -6.18
CA ALA A 89 -21.59 -5.84 -7.64
C ALA A 89 -20.87 -7.08 -8.20
N ALA A 90 -19.79 -7.57 -7.55
CA ALA A 90 -19.10 -8.78 -7.93
C ALA A 90 -19.97 -10.02 -7.77
N GLU A 91 -20.73 -10.12 -6.67
CA GLU A 91 -21.69 -11.20 -6.44
C GLU A 91 -22.81 -11.20 -7.50
N ALA A 92 -23.26 -10.01 -7.93
CA ALA A 92 -24.21 -9.90 -9.03
C ALA A 92 -23.62 -10.43 -10.36
N ALA A 93 -22.38 -10.05 -10.70
CA ALA A 93 -21.71 -10.53 -11.90
C ALA A 93 -21.57 -12.06 -11.92
N VAL A 94 -21.16 -12.66 -10.80
CA VAL A 94 -20.99 -14.13 -10.71
C VAL A 94 -22.34 -14.87 -10.72
N ARG A 95 -23.42 -14.29 -10.17
CA ARG A 95 -24.76 -14.89 -10.31
C ARG A 95 -25.21 -15.00 -11.77
N LEU A 96 -24.85 -14.00 -12.59
CA LEU A 96 -25.20 -13.98 -14.01
C LEU A 96 -24.30 -14.91 -14.84
N ALA A 97 -23.03 -15.02 -14.49
CA ALA A 97 -22.05 -15.88 -15.18
C ALA A 97 -21.17 -16.64 -14.19
N PRO A 98 -21.65 -17.73 -13.56
CA PRO A 98 -20.97 -18.42 -12.47
C PRO A 98 -19.61 -19.05 -12.83
N ALA A 99 -19.42 -19.42 -14.09
CA ALA A 99 -18.21 -20.07 -14.57
C ALA A 99 -17.23 -19.10 -15.26
N LEU A 100 -17.55 -17.80 -15.32
CA LEU A 100 -16.68 -16.83 -15.99
C LEU A 100 -15.45 -16.51 -15.14
N PRO A 101 -14.22 -16.83 -15.61
CA PRO A 101 -13.01 -16.64 -14.80
C PRO A 101 -12.80 -15.20 -14.33
N SER A 102 -13.05 -14.20 -15.20
CA SER A 102 -12.92 -12.79 -14.84
C SER A 102 -13.90 -12.34 -13.75
N GLY A 103 -15.12 -12.91 -13.72
CA GLY A 103 -16.11 -12.69 -12.67
C GLY A 103 -15.64 -13.28 -11.33
N LEU A 104 -15.16 -14.52 -11.34
CA LEU A 104 -14.63 -15.21 -10.16
C LEU A 104 -13.40 -14.48 -9.58
N TYR A 105 -12.48 -14.02 -10.44
CA TYR A 105 -11.34 -13.23 -9.98
C TYR A 105 -11.78 -11.92 -9.30
N THR A 106 -12.74 -11.23 -9.91
CA THR A 106 -13.30 -9.98 -9.35
C THR A 106 -13.97 -10.23 -8.01
N LEU A 107 -14.76 -11.31 -7.90
CA LEU A 107 -15.42 -11.70 -6.64
C LEU A 107 -14.39 -12.02 -5.54
N GLY A 108 -13.40 -12.87 -5.82
CA GLY A 108 -12.37 -13.23 -4.86
C GLY A 108 -11.57 -12.02 -4.38
N SER A 109 -11.26 -11.11 -5.29
CA SER A 109 -10.59 -9.83 -4.96
C SER A 109 -11.46 -8.96 -4.04
N ALA A 110 -12.75 -8.81 -4.35
CA ALA A 110 -13.69 -8.04 -3.52
C ALA A 110 -13.87 -8.66 -2.13
N GLN A 111 -13.95 -9.99 -2.03
CA GLN A 111 -14.01 -10.72 -0.76
C GLN A 111 -12.77 -10.47 0.11
N LEU A 112 -11.56 -10.45 -0.49
CA LEU A 112 -10.32 -10.10 0.22
C LEU A 112 -10.33 -8.67 0.74
N ARG A 113 -10.90 -7.73 -0.01
CA ARG A 113 -11.02 -6.31 0.39
C ARG A 113 -11.89 -6.14 1.63
N VAL A 114 -12.97 -6.90 1.74
CA VAL A 114 -13.86 -6.90 2.92
C VAL A 114 -13.44 -7.91 4.00
N LYS A 115 -12.25 -8.53 3.88
CA LYS A 115 -11.68 -9.49 4.82
C LYS A 115 -12.46 -10.83 4.92
N ARG A 116 -13.29 -11.17 3.95
CA ARG A 116 -13.96 -12.49 3.86
C ARG A 116 -13.00 -13.54 3.26
N THR A 117 -11.91 -13.82 4.00
CA THR A 117 -10.78 -14.62 3.48
C THR A 117 -11.16 -16.07 3.20
N ASN A 118 -12.09 -16.66 3.96
CA ASN A 118 -12.54 -18.03 3.73
C ASN A 118 -13.32 -18.15 2.40
N ASP A 119 -14.19 -17.17 2.14
CA ASP A 119 -14.97 -17.14 0.90
C ASP A 119 -14.05 -16.89 -0.31
N ALA A 120 -13.07 -16.00 -0.13
CA ALA A 120 -12.06 -15.74 -1.16
C ALA A 120 -11.23 -16.99 -1.48
N GLU A 121 -10.91 -17.84 -0.48
CA GLU A 121 -10.22 -19.10 -0.72
C GLU A 121 -11.07 -20.07 -1.52
N ALA A 122 -12.35 -20.25 -1.17
CA ALA A 122 -13.27 -21.08 -1.93
C ALA A 122 -13.41 -20.58 -3.39
N THR A 123 -13.54 -19.26 -3.56
CA THR A 123 -13.60 -18.63 -4.89
C THR A 123 -12.30 -18.84 -5.68
N ALA A 124 -11.14 -18.70 -5.04
CA ALA A 124 -9.83 -18.92 -5.68
C ALA A 124 -9.64 -20.37 -6.11
N GLN A 125 -10.08 -21.33 -5.30
CA GLN A 125 -10.04 -22.76 -5.66
C GLN A 125 -10.98 -23.06 -6.82
N ASN A 126 -12.17 -22.46 -6.85
CA ASN A 126 -13.10 -22.59 -7.98
C ASN A 126 -12.48 -21.99 -9.25
N LEU A 127 -11.91 -20.79 -9.16
CA LEU A 127 -11.24 -20.13 -10.28
C LEU A 127 -10.07 -20.97 -10.81
N LEU A 128 -9.24 -21.53 -9.92
CA LEU A 128 -8.12 -22.38 -10.34
C LEU A 128 -8.57 -23.65 -11.05
N ARG A 129 -9.73 -24.23 -10.67
CA ARG A 129 -10.32 -25.37 -11.38
C ARG A 129 -10.87 -24.97 -12.74
N THR A 130 -11.46 -23.79 -12.85
CA THR A 130 -12.12 -23.31 -14.09
C THR A 130 -11.09 -22.84 -15.12
N ALA A 131 -10.01 -22.22 -14.68
CA ALA A 131 -8.98 -21.62 -15.52
C ALA A 131 -7.57 -21.86 -14.93
N PRO A 132 -7.04 -23.09 -14.96
CA PRO A 132 -5.75 -23.43 -14.36
C PRO A 132 -4.55 -22.72 -15.04
N ASP A 133 -4.65 -22.44 -16.33
CA ASP A 133 -3.58 -21.82 -17.12
C ASP A 133 -3.71 -20.29 -17.20
N TRP A 134 -4.58 -19.70 -16.39
CA TRP A 134 -4.72 -18.25 -16.34
C TRP A 134 -3.92 -17.67 -15.17
N ALA A 135 -3.02 -16.72 -15.44
CA ALA A 135 -2.13 -16.14 -14.42
C ALA A 135 -2.90 -15.56 -13.23
N LEU A 136 -4.07 -14.95 -13.46
CA LEU A 136 -4.89 -14.37 -12.40
C LEU A 136 -5.49 -15.41 -11.45
N SER A 137 -5.65 -16.67 -11.87
CA SER A 137 -6.08 -17.75 -10.97
C SER A 137 -5.04 -18.02 -9.89
N HIS A 138 -3.80 -18.13 -10.28
CA HIS A 138 -2.67 -18.30 -9.36
C HIS A 138 -2.42 -17.03 -8.54
N LEU A 139 -2.59 -15.85 -9.14
CA LEU A 139 -2.47 -14.58 -8.44
C LEU A 139 -3.47 -14.46 -7.28
N LEU A 140 -4.73 -14.82 -7.50
CA LEU A 140 -5.75 -14.82 -6.44
C LEU A 140 -5.41 -15.82 -5.33
N CYS A 141 -4.95 -17.03 -5.67
CA CYS A 141 -4.46 -18.00 -4.68
C CYS A 141 -3.30 -17.43 -3.85
N GLY A 142 -2.35 -16.75 -4.50
CA GLY A 142 -1.23 -16.09 -3.84
C GLY A 142 -1.69 -14.98 -2.89
N GLN A 143 -2.65 -14.17 -3.28
CA GLN A 143 -3.23 -13.11 -2.45
C GLN A 143 -3.94 -13.68 -1.21
N VAL A 144 -4.72 -14.75 -1.37
CA VAL A 144 -5.36 -15.47 -0.25
C VAL A 144 -4.31 -16.02 0.71
N ALA A 145 -3.26 -16.68 0.20
CA ALA A 145 -2.19 -17.24 0.99
C ALA A 145 -1.43 -16.15 1.78
N ILE A 146 -1.17 -14.96 1.18
CA ILE A 146 -0.60 -13.80 1.86
C ILE A 146 -1.50 -13.36 3.03
N ARG A 147 -2.81 -13.25 2.80
CA ARG A 147 -3.75 -12.88 3.87
C ARG A 147 -3.75 -13.86 5.05
N ARG A 148 -3.53 -15.14 4.77
CA ARG A 148 -3.41 -16.21 5.78
C ARG A 148 -2.00 -16.37 6.34
N LYS A 149 -1.02 -15.57 5.88
CA LYS A 149 0.40 -15.68 6.23
C LYS A 149 1.02 -17.04 5.87
N GLN A 150 0.46 -17.72 4.89
CA GLN A 150 0.95 -18.99 4.33
C GLN A 150 2.03 -18.69 3.27
N TRP A 151 3.20 -18.25 3.73
CA TRP A 151 4.20 -17.61 2.87
C TRP A 151 4.74 -18.51 1.77
N THR A 152 4.98 -19.80 2.06
CA THR A 152 5.45 -20.79 1.07
C THR A 152 4.40 -20.99 -0.04
N ARG A 153 3.13 -21.17 0.35
CA ARG A 153 2.03 -21.31 -0.61
C ARG A 153 1.84 -20.03 -1.44
N ALA A 154 2.05 -18.86 -0.82
CA ALA A 154 2.02 -17.59 -1.52
C ALA A 154 3.15 -17.47 -2.55
N GLU A 155 4.37 -17.90 -2.20
CA GLU A 155 5.50 -17.94 -3.11
C GLU A 155 5.22 -18.84 -4.31
N GLU A 156 4.79 -20.08 -4.08
CA GLU A 156 4.47 -21.05 -5.14
C GLU A 156 3.43 -20.51 -6.10
N ALA A 157 2.32 -19.99 -5.58
CA ALA A 157 1.24 -19.46 -6.40
C ALA A 157 1.70 -18.26 -7.26
N ASN A 158 2.44 -17.30 -6.67
CA ASN A 158 2.91 -16.16 -7.45
C ASN A 158 4.00 -16.54 -8.46
N ARG A 159 4.85 -17.53 -8.18
CA ARG A 159 5.78 -18.08 -9.17
C ARG A 159 5.06 -18.74 -10.34
N ARG A 160 3.96 -19.46 -10.09
CA ARG A 160 3.11 -20.01 -11.15
C ARG A 160 2.50 -18.91 -12.00
N ALA A 161 1.96 -17.84 -11.40
CA ALA A 161 1.47 -16.69 -12.14
C ALA A 161 2.56 -16.07 -13.04
N LEU A 162 3.80 -15.96 -12.55
CA LEU A 162 4.95 -15.44 -13.30
C LEU A 162 5.48 -16.38 -14.37
N GLN A 163 5.27 -17.68 -14.27
CA GLN A 163 5.56 -18.63 -15.36
C GLN A 163 4.64 -18.41 -16.56
N ILE A 164 3.39 -18.03 -16.33
CA ILE A 164 2.39 -17.72 -17.37
C ILE A 164 2.58 -16.30 -17.89
N GLU A 165 2.74 -15.33 -16.99
CA GLU A 165 2.90 -13.90 -17.30
C GLU A 165 4.16 -13.35 -16.60
N PRO A 166 5.36 -13.45 -17.21
CA PRO A 166 6.63 -13.06 -16.57
C PRO A 166 6.72 -11.57 -16.20
N THR A 167 5.96 -10.72 -16.86
CA THR A 167 5.93 -9.26 -16.64
C THR A 167 4.82 -8.81 -15.70
N ASN A 168 4.10 -9.71 -15.07
CA ASN A 168 3.01 -9.35 -14.15
C ASN A 168 3.58 -8.71 -12.87
N HIS A 169 3.56 -7.37 -12.82
CA HIS A 169 4.13 -6.59 -11.71
C HIS A 169 3.42 -6.84 -10.37
N ILE A 170 2.11 -7.20 -10.40
CA ILE A 170 1.36 -7.53 -9.18
C ILE A 170 1.84 -8.87 -8.61
N ALA A 171 2.06 -9.87 -9.46
CA ALA A 171 2.59 -11.17 -9.04
C ALA A 171 4.02 -11.03 -8.48
N LEU A 172 4.87 -10.20 -9.11
CA LEU A 172 6.20 -9.88 -8.59
C LEU A 172 6.12 -9.20 -7.23
N ASN A 173 5.26 -8.19 -7.07
CA ASN A 173 5.07 -7.54 -5.77
C ASN A 173 4.62 -8.53 -4.69
N ASN A 174 3.65 -9.40 -5.00
CA ASN A 174 3.15 -10.41 -4.08
C ASN A 174 4.21 -11.48 -3.76
N LEU A 175 5.04 -11.87 -4.72
CA LEU A 175 6.20 -12.75 -4.49
C LEU A 175 7.19 -12.10 -3.52
N GLY A 176 7.48 -10.81 -3.70
CA GLY A 176 8.31 -10.06 -2.76
C GLY A 176 7.73 -10.06 -1.33
N VAL A 177 6.40 -9.89 -1.19
CA VAL A 177 5.71 -9.96 0.12
C VAL A 177 5.85 -11.37 0.72
N ALA A 178 5.70 -12.42 -0.06
CA ALA A 178 5.84 -13.81 0.40
C ALA A 178 7.26 -14.11 0.90
N LEU A 179 8.29 -13.73 0.13
CA LEU A 179 9.70 -13.87 0.49
C LEU A 179 10.05 -13.06 1.75
N GLN A 180 9.52 -11.85 1.86
CA GLN A 180 9.67 -11.02 3.06
C GLN A 180 9.06 -11.71 4.29
N GLY A 181 7.88 -12.31 4.14
CA GLY A 181 7.23 -13.07 5.21
C GLY A 181 8.03 -14.29 5.68
N GLN A 182 8.83 -14.91 4.79
CA GLN A 182 9.77 -15.99 5.10
C GLN A 182 11.10 -15.49 5.66
N GLY A 183 11.33 -14.18 5.78
CA GLY A 183 12.61 -13.61 6.22
C GLY A 183 13.69 -13.57 5.13
N ARG A 184 13.39 -13.95 3.89
CA ARG A 184 14.30 -13.91 2.72
C ARG A 184 14.39 -12.48 2.15
N THR A 185 14.89 -11.58 3.00
CA THR A 185 14.84 -10.13 2.79
C THR A 185 15.60 -9.67 1.54
N LYS A 186 16.76 -10.29 1.23
CA LYS A 186 17.57 -9.93 0.06
C LYS A 186 16.83 -10.23 -1.24
N GLU A 187 16.30 -11.44 -1.36
CA GLU A 187 15.53 -11.88 -2.52
C GLU A 187 14.27 -11.05 -2.70
N ALA A 188 13.53 -10.79 -1.61
CA ALA A 188 12.36 -9.90 -1.67
C ALA A 188 12.70 -8.51 -2.23
N LEU A 189 13.86 -7.94 -1.85
CA LEU A 189 14.30 -6.65 -2.33
C LEU A 189 14.57 -6.65 -3.84
N GLU A 190 15.23 -7.70 -4.35
CA GLU A 190 15.50 -7.86 -5.79
C GLU A 190 14.19 -7.97 -6.60
N ILE A 191 13.24 -8.74 -6.08
CA ILE A 191 11.91 -8.89 -6.70
C ILE A 191 11.14 -7.57 -6.70
N TYR A 192 11.11 -6.82 -5.59
CA TYR A 192 10.46 -5.50 -5.57
C TYR A 192 11.12 -4.50 -6.53
N GLN A 193 12.45 -4.54 -6.67
CA GLN A 193 13.16 -3.72 -7.66
C GLN A 193 12.78 -4.11 -9.09
N GLY A 194 12.57 -5.39 -9.35
CA GLY A 194 12.05 -5.91 -10.62
C GLY A 194 10.65 -5.37 -10.92
N ALA A 195 9.73 -5.50 -9.96
CA ALA A 195 8.37 -5.00 -10.08
C ALA A 195 8.30 -3.48 -10.32
N ALA A 196 9.09 -2.70 -9.57
CA ALA A 196 9.15 -1.24 -9.73
C ALA A 196 9.77 -0.76 -11.06
N ARG A 197 10.51 -1.63 -11.77
CA ARG A 197 11.02 -1.33 -13.12
C ARG A 197 9.98 -1.60 -14.20
N LEU A 198 9.13 -2.61 -14.01
CA LEU A 198 8.06 -2.94 -14.95
C LEU A 198 6.91 -1.94 -14.89
N ASP A 199 6.54 -1.50 -13.69
CA ASP A 199 5.56 -0.45 -13.47
C ASP A 199 6.12 0.62 -12.51
N PRO A 200 6.75 1.67 -13.06
CA PRO A 200 7.30 2.77 -12.25
C PRO A 200 6.24 3.60 -11.52
N ASP A 201 4.99 3.58 -11.97
CA ASP A 201 3.87 4.33 -11.38
C ASP A 201 3.18 3.56 -10.25
N ASP A 202 3.40 2.25 -10.12
CA ASP A 202 2.91 1.47 -8.98
C ASP A 202 3.69 1.85 -7.70
N PRO A 203 3.02 2.44 -6.70
CA PRO A 203 3.66 2.82 -5.45
C PRO A 203 3.96 1.62 -4.53
N LEU A 204 3.31 0.46 -4.73
CA LEU A 204 3.35 -0.66 -3.79
C LEU A 204 4.75 -1.29 -3.66
N PRO A 205 5.47 -1.64 -4.73
CA PRO A 205 6.83 -2.18 -4.61
C PRO A 205 7.78 -1.21 -3.90
N LYS A 206 7.68 0.08 -4.21
CA LYS A 206 8.48 1.14 -3.58
C LYS A 206 8.17 1.27 -2.09
N ALA A 207 6.88 1.30 -1.73
CA ALA A 207 6.44 1.36 -0.34
C ALA A 207 6.88 0.12 0.46
N ASN A 208 6.83 -1.08 -0.15
CA ASN A 208 7.30 -2.31 0.48
C ASN A 208 8.82 -2.29 0.70
N MET A 209 9.61 -1.83 -0.28
CA MET A 209 11.05 -1.63 -0.10
C MET A 209 11.38 -0.69 1.05
N VAL A 210 10.69 0.47 1.11
CA VAL A 210 10.84 1.43 2.22
C VAL A 210 10.52 0.77 3.56
N ARG A 211 9.38 0.06 3.64
CA ARG A 211 8.97 -0.63 4.88
C ARG A 211 9.97 -1.69 5.34
N MET A 212 10.63 -2.40 4.42
CA MET A 212 11.69 -3.37 4.74
C MET A 212 12.94 -2.72 5.33
N VAL A 213 13.22 -1.48 4.91
CA VAL A 213 14.45 -0.76 5.30
C VAL A 213 14.19 0.15 6.49
N GLN A 214 12.93 0.48 6.80
CA GLN A 214 12.57 1.31 7.95
C GLN A 214 13.01 0.64 9.26
N PRO A 215 13.93 1.27 10.01
CA PRO A 215 14.15 0.93 11.40
C PRO A 215 13.14 1.71 12.22
N ILE A 216 12.44 1.07 13.10
CA ILE A 216 11.67 1.69 14.18
C ILE A 216 10.72 2.81 13.71
N THR A 217 9.45 2.47 13.54
CA THR A 217 8.37 3.48 13.46
C THR A 217 8.36 4.31 14.75
N GLY A 218 7.91 5.57 14.68
CA GLY A 218 7.81 6.45 15.85
C GLY A 218 7.12 5.82 17.08
N ALA A 219 6.20 4.86 16.86
CA ALA A 219 5.57 4.06 17.92
C ALA A 219 6.59 3.13 18.63
N GLY A 220 7.53 2.51 17.91
CA GLY A 220 8.59 1.69 18.52
C GLY A 220 9.60 2.52 19.31
N VAL A 221 9.90 3.74 18.85
CA VAL A 221 10.72 4.70 19.60
C VAL A 221 10.00 5.15 20.86
N ALA A 222 8.72 5.54 20.75
CA ALA A 222 7.91 5.96 21.89
C ALA A 222 7.77 4.84 22.93
N TRP A 223 7.57 3.58 22.50
CA TRP A 223 7.53 2.43 23.39
C TRP A 223 8.86 2.16 24.11
N ASN A 224 9.98 2.30 23.40
CA ASN A 224 11.31 2.17 24.01
C ASN A 224 11.60 3.30 24.99
N ILE A 225 11.20 4.54 24.69
CA ILE A 225 11.29 5.68 25.60
C ILE A 225 10.42 5.45 26.84
N PHE A 226 9.19 4.97 26.66
CA PHE A 226 8.29 4.62 27.77
C PHE A 226 8.90 3.56 28.70
N ARG A 227 9.54 2.52 28.14
CA ARG A 227 10.27 1.49 28.93
C ARG A 227 11.46 2.07 29.70
N VAL A 228 12.18 3.02 29.11
CA VAL A 228 13.32 3.70 29.75
C VAL A 228 12.87 4.54 30.94
N VAL A 229 11.72 5.22 30.81
CA VAL A 229 11.15 6.06 31.89
C VAL A 229 10.66 5.22 33.07
N ILE A 230 10.04 4.05 32.80
CA ILE A 230 9.52 3.17 33.86
C ILE A 230 10.61 2.29 34.49
N ALA A 231 11.63 1.92 33.72
CA ALA A 231 12.71 1.06 34.17
C ALA A 231 14.09 1.61 33.75
N PRO A 232 14.66 2.57 34.49
CA PRO A 232 15.94 3.23 34.14
C PRO A 232 17.10 2.25 33.90
N TRP A 233 17.09 1.09 34.59
CA TRP A 233 18.07 0.00 34.38
C TRP A 233 17.98 -0.65 32.97
N ALA A 234 16.88 -0.44 32.22
CA ALA A 234 16.73 -0.95 30.87
C ALA A 234 17.42 -0.05 29.80
N ILE A 235 17.93 1.13 30.18
CA ILE A 235 18.56 2.09 29.26
C ILE A 235 19.65 1.43 28.40
N PRO A 236 20.63 0.68 28.94
CA PRO A 236 21.68 0.05 28.14
C PRO A 236 21.11 -0.93 27.12
N ILE A 237 20.10 -1.71 27.50
CA ILE A 237 19.45 -2.71 26.62
C ILE A 237 18.75 -2.00 25.47
N VAL A 238 18.02 -0.92 25.75
CA VAL A 238 17.31 -0.13 24.71
C VAL A 238 18.30 0.53 23.75
N LEU A 239 19.39 1.10 24.25
CA LEU A 239 20.44 1.71 23.41
C LEU A 239 21.12 0.66 22.52
N ILE A 240 21.42 -0.51 23.04
CA ILE A 240 21.99 -1.62 22.27
C ILE A 240 20.99 -2.07 21.18
N GLN A 241 19.71 -2.24 21.51
CA GLN A 241 18.68 -2.60 20.54
C GLN A 241 18.54 -1.54 19.43
N MET A 242 18.55 -0.24 19.79
CA MET A 242 18.51 0.84 18.83
C MET A 242 19.75 0.86 17.92
N ALA A 243 20.94 0.66 18.48
CA ALA A 243 22.19 0.57 17.72
C ALA A 243 22.19 -0.60 16.73
N ILE A 244 21.74 -1.78 17.18
CA ILE A 244 21.63 -2.97 16.31
C ILE A 244 20.63 -2.70 15.17
N GLN A 245 19.47 -2.12 15.46
CA GLN A 245 18.46 -1.80 14.46
C GLN A 245 18.97 -0.74 13.48
N TYR A 246 19.64 0.30 13.95
CA TYR A 246 20.30 1.31 13.12
C TYR A 246 21.34 0.65 12.20
N ARG A 247 22.25 -0.18 12.74
CA ARG A 247 23.26 -0.88 11.94
C ARG A 247 22.62 -1.79 10.87
N ARG A 248 21.57 -2.53 11.22
CA ARG A 248 20.81 -3.34 10.27
C ARG A 248 20.17 -2.49 9.17
N SER A 249 19.63 -1.33 9.49
CA SER A 249 19.05 -0.42 8.49
C SER A 249 20.10 0.13 7.54
N GLN A 250 21.29 0.51 8.04
CA GLN A 250 22.40 0.97 7.19
C GLN A 250 22.91 -0.14 6.27
N GLN A 251 23.01 -1.36 6.76
CA GLN A 251 23.37 -2.51 5.92
C GLN A 251 22.35 -2.77 4.80
N ARG A 252 21.05 -2.69 5.10
CA ARG A 252 19.98 -2.81 4.10
C ARG A 252 20.02 -1.66 3.10
N ARG A 253 20.24 -0.43 3.58
CA ARG A 253 20.41 0.76 2.72
C ARG A 253 21.58 0.59 1.75
N ALA A 254 22.70 0.05 2.20
CA ALA A 254 23.87 -0.20 1.36
C ALA A 254 23.60 -1.19 0.22
N GLN A 255 22.64 -2.11 0.40
CA GLN A 255 22.23 -3.09 -0.61
C GLN A 255 21.26 -2.51 -1.68
N LEU A 256 20.73 -1.30 -1.47
CA LEU A 256 19.85 -0.65 -2.43
C LEU A 256 20.65 -0.13 -3.63
N ARG A 257 20.09 -0.31 -4.85
CA ARG A 257 20.61 0.36 -6.04
C ARG A 257 20.43 1.89 -5.94
N PRO A 258 21.21 2.70 -6.68
CA PRO A 258 21.21 4.16 -6.53
C PRO A 258 19.82 4.81 -6.58
N GLY A 259 18.94 4.41 -7.51
CA GLY A 259 17.59 4.97 -7.62
C GLY A 259 16.69 4.64 -6.42
N ALA A 260 16.73 3.39 -5.93
CA ALA A 260 15.99 2.99 -4.74
C ALA A 260 16.57 3.64 -3.46
N ARG A 261 17.90 3.86 -3.42
CA ARG A 261 18.58 4.57 -2.33
C ARG A 261 18.15 6.04 -2.29
N MET A 262 18.05 6.71 -3.43
CA MET A 262 17.61 8.11 -3.52
C MET A 262 16.14 8.28 -3.09
N TYR A 263 15.25 7.34 -3.46
CA TYR A 263 13.86 7.32 -2.98
C TYR A 263 13.81 7.08 -1.47
N TYR A 264 14.58 6.12 -0.96
CA TYR A 264 14.73 5.85 0.46
C TYR A 264 15.22 7.08 1.24
N ASP A 265 16.27 7.76 0.74
CA ASP A 265 16.84 8.94 1.38
C ASP A 265 15.85 10.12 1.38
N ARG A 266 15.06 10.27 0.32
CA ARG A 266 14.03 11.32 0.22
C ARG A 266 12.85 11.10 1.17
N GLU A 267 12.38 9.86 1.30
CA GLU A 267 11.24 9.51 2.17
C GLU A 267 11.62 9.48 3.65
N LEU A 268 12.85 9.07 3.95
CA LEU A 268 13.36 8.89 5.31
C LEU A 268 14.26 10.03 5.80
N SER A 269 14.77 10.91 4.93
CA SER A 269 15.59 12.05 5.35
C SER A 269 14.86 12.94 6.37
N GLY A 270 13.51 13.03 6.25
CA GLY A 270 12.67 13.71 7.25
C GLY A 270 12.67 13.04 8.63
N ASN A 271 12.80 11.70 8.68
CA ASN A 271 12.71 10.93 9.93
C ASN A 271 14.08 10.62 10.57
N PHE A 272 15.15 10.55 9.77
CA PHE A 272 16.48 10.13 10.24
C PHE A 272 17.40 11.29 10.66
N LEU A 273 17.22 12.49 10.13
CA LEU A 273 17.97 13.68 10.56
C LEU A 273 17.77 13.99 12.05
N HIS A 274 16.76 13.40 12.67
CA HIS A 274 16.43 13.65 14.08
C HIS A 274 16.90 12.54 15.04
N LEU A 275 17.36 11.37 14.55
CA LEU A 275 17.85 10.31 15.44
C LEU A 275 19.04 10.76 16.31
N PRO A 276 20.07 11.45 15.79
CA PRO A 276 21.13 12.02 16.63
C PRO A 276 20.61 13.06 17.63
N ARG A 277 19.61 13.86 17.25
CA ARG A 277 18.98 14.86 18.13
C ARG A 277 18.12 14.20 19.20
N LEU A 278 17.37 13.15 18.87
CA LEU A 278 16.61 12.35 19.83
C LEU A 278 17.53 11.61 20.81
N LEU A 279 18.65 11.08 20.33
CA LEU A 279 19.67 10.46 21.21
C LEU A 279 20.35 11.50 22.10
N ALA A 280 20.65 12.69 21.59
CA ALA A 280 21.18 13.78 22.38
C ALA A 280 20.17 14.27 23.43
N ALA A 281 18.89 14.42 23.07
CA ALA A 281 17.83 14.78 24.00
C ALA A 281 17.63 13.71 25.09
N ALA A 282 17.65 12.43 24.71
CA ALA A 282 17.58 11.32 25.65
C ALA A 282 18.80 11.26 26.58
N PHE A 283 20.00 11.57 26.07
CA PHE A 283 21.21 11.67 26.87
C PHE A 283 21.14 12.78 27.88
N VAL A 284 20.73 14.01 27.48
CA VAL A 284 20.53 15.15 28.38
C VAL A 284 19.52 14.85 29.47
N PHE A 285 18.42 14.14 29.11
CA PHE A 285 17.41 13.72 30.06
C PHE A 285 17.96 12.71 31.09
N VAL A 286 18.74 11.72 30.64
CA VAL A 286 19.39 10.72 31.52
C VAL A 286 20.39 11.39 32.46
N VAL A 287 21.21 12.28 31.95
CA VAL A 287 22.19 13.06 32.77
C VAL A 287 21.47 13.94 33.79
N GLY A 288 20.39 14.61 33.36
CA GLY A 288 19.56 15.43 34.27
C GLY A 288 18.90 14.57 35.35
N TYR A 289 18.35 13.42 35.01
CA TYR A 289 17.76 12.49 35.97
C TYR A 289 18.78 11.96 36.99
N LEU A 290 19.97 11.56 36.51
CA LEU A 290 21.09 11.13 37.38
C LEU A 290 21.56 12.25 38.32
N ALA A 291 21.63 13.47 37.83
CA ALA A 291 22.02 14.64 38.66
C ALA A 291 20.95 14.89 39.75
N ILE A 292 19.67 14.77 39.43
CA ILE A 292 18.57 14.91 40.40
C ILE A 292 18.60 13.77 41.43
N ALA A 293 18.79 12.51 40.99
CA ALA A 293 18.89 11.38 41.88
C ALA A 293 20.10 11.46 42.84
N LEU A 294 21.25 11.96 42.36
CA LEU A 294 22.41 12.21 43.18
C LEU A 294 22.18 13.37 44.16
N ALA A 295 21.50 14.43 43.79
CA ALA A 295 21.13 15.53 44.64
C ALA A 295 20.17 15.09 45.77
N GLN A 296 19.19 14.24 45.45
CA GLN A 296 18.29 13.62 46.43
C GLN A 296 19.05 12.70 47.41
N ALA A 297 19.96 11.86 46.88
CA ALA A 297 20.79 10.98 47.71
C ALA A 297 21.72 11.75 48.68
N ARG A 298 22.05 13.01 48.36
CA ARG A 298 22.84 13.91 49.21
C ARG A 298 21.99 14.76 50.17
N GLY A 299 20.68 14.53 50.25
CA GLY A 299 19.79 15.19 51.22
C GLY A 299 19.48 16.67 50.91
N TRP A 300 19.56 17.11 49.67
CA TRP A 300 19.22 18.50 49.28
C TRP A 300 17.67 18.67 49.26
N PRO A 301 17.09 19.47 50.17
CA PRO A 301 15.64 19.46 50.44
C PRO A 301 14.80 20.18 49.37
N TYR A 302 15.40 20.89 48.41
CA TYR A 302 14.67 21.70 47.42
C TYR A 302 14.42 21.02 46.08
N VAL A 303 14.83 19.75 45.89
CA VAL A 303 14.59 19.01 44.67
C VAL A 303 13.29 18.21 44.85
N SER A 304 12.18 18.97 44.96
CA SER A 304 10.84 18.35 45.06
C SER A 304 10.40 17.68 43.75
N THR A 305 9.42 16.80 43.87
CA THR A 305 8.84 15.95 42.81
C THR A 305 8.36 16.69 41.55
N GLY A 306 8.34 18.01 41.52
CA GLY A 306 7.89 18.82 40.39
C GLY A 306 8.88 18.91 39.21
N ILE A 307 10.19 18.81 39.46
CA ILE A 307 11.19 18.94 38.38
C ILE A 307 11.20 17.77 37.41
N PRO A 308 11.08 16.51 37.84
CA PRO A 308 10.96 15.37 36.92
C PRO A 308 9.71 15.44 36.03
N VAL A 309 8.59 15.91 36.57
CA VAL A 309 7.32 16.08 35.87
C VAL A 309 7.43 17.20 34.84
N LEU A 310 8.07 18.33 35.19
CA LEU A 310 8.30 19.44 34.26
C LEU A 310 9.26 19.03 33.12
N GLY A 311 10.29 18.26 33.43
CA GLY A 311 11.23 17.72 32.42
C GLY A 311 10.52 16.76 31.44
N LEU A 312 9.64 15.90 31.95
CA LEU A 312 8.82 15.02 31.13
C LEU A 312 7.86 15.80 30.24
N PHE A 313 7.21 16.84 30.79
CA PHE A 313 6.29 17.72 30.06
C PHE A 313 7.01 18.47 28.95
N LEU A 314 8.18 19.07 29.20
CA LEU A 314 9.00 19.75 28.22
C LEU A 314 9.51 18.79 27.14
N PHE A 315 9.89 17.57 27.51
CA PHE A 315 10.30 16.53 26.55
C PHE A 315 9.15 16.11 25.64
N CYS A 316 7.95 15.87 26.18
CA CYS A 316 6.76 15.59 25.39
C CYS A 316 6.36 16.75 24.49
N LEU A 317 6.50 17.99 24.97
CA LEU A 317 6.25 19.21 24.20
C LEU A 317 7.23 19.35 23.02
N VAL A 318 8.52 19.09 23.22
CA VAL A 318 9.55 19.11 22.16
C VAL A 318 9.27 18.03 21.10
N ILE A 319 8.84 16.83 21.51
CA ILE A 319 8.43 15.76 20.58
C ILE A 319 7.18 16.18 19.80
N ALA A 320 6.17 16.74 20.46
CA ALA A 320 4.93 17.18 19.84
C ALA A 320 5.19 18.34 18.84
N ILE A 321 6.00 19.33 19.21
CA ILE A 321 6.41 20.43 18.32
C ILE A 321 7.23 19.90 17.14
N SER A 322 8.17 18.98 17.37
CA SER A 322 8.97 18.38 16.31
C SER A 322 8.10 17.60 15.33
N SER A 323 7.10 16.84 15.81
CA SER A 323 6.17 16.09 14.96
C SER A 323 5.21 16.97 14.15
N THR A 324 4.81 18.13 14.71
CA THR A 324 3.96 19.12 14.02
C THR A 324 4.75 19.90 12.97
N LEU A 325 6.00 20.29 13.26
CA LEU A 325 6.88 20.95 12.30
C LEU A 325 7.25 20.05 11.12
N GLN A 326 7.30 18.72 11.28
CA GLN A 326 7.53 17.76 10.20
C GLN A 326 6.38 17.69 9.20
N ARG A 327 5.14 17.99 9.61
CA ARG A 327 3.95 18.01 8.74
C ARG A 327 3.80 19.29 7.92
N LEU A 328 4.42 20.38 8.37
CA LEU A 328 4.36 21.70 7.71
C LEU A 328 4.94 21.73 6.29
N PRO A 329 6.13 21.18 5.97
CA PRO A 329 6.66 21.21 4.61
C PRO A 329 5.82 20.42 3.61
N ALA A 330 5.23 19.31 4.04
CA ALA A 330 4.37 18.49 3.18
C ALA A 330 2.99 19.15 2.92
N ALA A 331 2.47 19.90 3.88
CA ALA A 331 1.23 20.67 3.73
C ALA A 331 1.46 21.93 2.86
N ILE A 332 2.59 22.64 3.05
CA ILE A 332 2.99 23.80 2.26
C ILE A 332 3.29 23.36 0.82
N GLY A 333 4.01 22.27 0.61
CA GLY A 333 4.32 21.74 -0.72
C GLY A 333 3.09 21.27 -1.50
N ARG A 334 2.02 20.81 -0.84
CA ARG A 334 0.72 20.49 -1.47
C ARG A 334 -0.03 21.77 -1.87
N ARG A 335 -0.04 22.78 -1.01
CA ARG A 335 -0.69 24.08 -1.30
C ARG A 335 0.00 24.83 -2.44
N TRP A 336 1.32 24.80 -2.50
CA TRP A 336 2.10 25.42 -3.60
C TRP A 336 1.90 24.71 -4.94
N ARG A 337 1.70 23.38 -4.95
CA ARG A 337 1.39 22.64 -6.19
C ARG A 337 -0.02 22.89 -6.69
N ALA A 338 -0.97 23.15 -5.81
CA ALA A 338 -2.34 23.52 -6.17
C ALA A 338 -2.49 24.95 -6.70
N LEU A 339 -1.50 25.83 -6.48
CA LEU A 339 -1.48 27.22 -6.90
C LEU A 339 -0.64 27.48 -8.17
N ARG A 340 -0.03 26.45 -8.78
CA ARG A 340 0.62 26.60 -10.09
C ARG A 340 -0.45 26.63 -11.18
N PRO A 341 -0.55 27.73 -11.97
CA PRO A 341 -1.42 27.74 -13.15
C PRO A 341 -0.94 26.67 -14.13
N SER A 342 -1.88 25.93 -14.67
CA SER A 342 -1.67 24.98 -15.78
C SER A 342 -1.05 25.75 -16.96
N ARG A 343 0.17 25.43 -17.32
CA ARG A 343 0.74 25.69 -18.64
C ARG A 343 0.57 24.50 -19.52
#